data_4e727da7b142107667f17b9b9e3db69a
#
_entry.id   4e727da7b142107667f17b9b9e3db69a
#
_cell.length_a   1.000
_cell.length_b   1.000
_cell.length_c   1.000
_cell.angle_alpha   90.00
_cell.angle_beta   90.00
_cell.angle_gamma   90.00
#
_symmetry.space_group_name_H-M   'P 1'
#
loop_
_entity.id
_entity.type
_entity.pdbx_description
1 polymer ?
#
loop_
_entity_poly.entity_id
_entity_poly.type
_entity_poly.pdbx_seq_one_letter_code
_entity_poly.pdbx_strand_id
1 'polypeptide(L)'
;MLVKDNPESFLSGNEPFISAKLLDGSDSRVDMEVLFESHHEGFIGIPHGGLAMGLCVDAWRNSNTFTYPVNMQFRFGGTGVRIGDAATFTVERGSDPDEPRIRTQITKNGAETPYLRAELSPASVPDGSISAMRRPPAEFRPLPYYRNCFVCGHQRTVPGLERRFRVHTGENDSTVTVEWGASPEDRDRARLFLMGKDELHPTVLMSIFDENTAWGGFMQTRSGGLSAKMTVTLLRPIRRSESLLFVGRPLGTRGNPRSPRFFVAQGSVFSMSDPSSPELIAYGKGDWIIMKEYTEQIKENLLPEGDWEWIFGEEENEGVDRQGRDEG
;
A
#
# COMPACT_ATOMS: atom_id res chain seq x y z
N MET A 1 7.39 22.37 -17.47
CA MET A 1 6.83 22.36 -16.10
C MET A 1 6.57 20.91 -15.73
N LEU A 2 7.12 20.43 -14.60
CA LEU A 2 7.06 19.03 -14.15
C LEU A 2 5.66 18.56 -13.74
N VAL A 3 4.84 19.48 -13.28
CA VAL A 3 3.42 19.24 -12.95
C VAL A 3 2.63 20.22 -13.78
N LYS A 4 1.89 19.73 -14.76
CA LYS A 4 0.97 20.55 -15.56
C LYS A 4 -0.36 20.62 -14.84
N ASP A 5 -1.08 21.74 -15.04
CA ASP A 5 -2.49 21.80 -14.71
C ASP A 5 -3.21 20.72 -15.54
N ASN A 6 -3.37 19.59 -14.93
CA ASN A 6 -4.12 18.46 -15.48
C ASN A 6 -5.41 18.37 -14.68
N PRO A 7 -6.58 18.64 -15.30
CA PRO A 7 -7.86 18.60 -14.58
C PRO A 7 -8.19 17.21 -13.98
N GLU A 8 -7.45 16.19 -14.38
CA GLU A 8 -7.58 14.81 -13.92
C GLU A 8 -6.46 14.42 -12.93
N SER A 9 -5.59 15.35 -12.54
CA SER A 9 -4.54 15.11 -11.56
C SER A 9 -5.12 15.01 -10.16
N PHE A 10 -4.57 14.08 -9.40
CA PHE A 10 -4.90 13.84 -8.01
C PHE A 10 -4.53 15.03 -7.10
N LEU A 11 -3.53 15.81 -7.53
CA LEU A 11 -2.99 16.97 -6.81
C LEU A 11 -3.49 18.30 -7.35
N SER A 12 -3.72 18.40 -8.65
CA SER A 12 -3.98 19.68 -9.34
C SER A 12 -5.24 19.67 -10.20
N GLY A 13 -6.10 18.65 -10.06
CA GLY A 13 -7.37 18.55 -10.76
C GLY A 13 -8.43 19.54 -10.27
N ASN A 14 -9.56 19.57 -10.95
CA ASN A 14 -10.70 20.44 -10.58
C ASN A 14 -11.26 20.13 -9.19
N GLU A 15 -11.15 18.86 -8.75
CA GLU A 15 -11.51 18.40 -7.41
C GLU A 15 -10.39 17.50 -6.90
N PRO A 16 -9.25 18.08 -6.45
CA PRO A 16 -8.11 17.29 -6.01
C PRO A 16 -8.49 16.50 -4.77
N PHE A 17 -8.19 15.19 -4.78
CA PHE A 17 -8.43 14.35 -3.61
C PHE A 17 -7.50 14.71 -2.45
N ILE A 18 -6.27 15.16 -2.75
CA ILE A 18 -5.33 15.71 -1.78
C ILE A 18 -5.07 17.17 -2.17
N SER A 19 -5.35 18.08 -1.25
CA SER A 19 -5.11 19.51 -1.46
C SER A 19 -3.62 19.77 -1.60
N ALA A 20 -3.22 20.39 -2.71
CA ALA A 20 -1.85 20.76 -2.98
C ALA A 20 -1.75 22.22 -3.41
N LYS A 21 -0.75 22.94 -2.90
CA LYS A 21 -0.46 24.32 -3.24
C LYS A 21 0.96 24.43 -3.76
N LEU A 22 1.15 24.96 -4.95
CA LEU A 22 2.47 25.23 -5.51
C LEU A 22 3.22 26.24 -4.63
N LEU A 23 4.42 25.90 -4.20
CA LEU A 23 5.32 26.77 -3.44
C LEU A 23 6.38 27.37 -4.36
N ASP A 24 7.06 26.50 -5.15
CA ASP A 24 8.10 26.88 -6.10
C ASP A 24 8.13 25.89 -7.26
N GLY A 25 8.65 26.30 -8.41
CA GLY A 25 8.71 25.43 -9.59
C GLY A 25 9.66 25.87 -10.69
N SER A 26 10.41 24.89 -11.19
CA SER A 26 11.27 25.00 -12.38
C SER A 26 10.99 23.81 -13.30
N ASP A 27 11.70 23.72 -14.43
CA ASP A 27 11.59 22.57 -15.34
C ASP A 27 12.16 21.26 -14.77
N SER A 28 13.04 21.35 -13.75
CA SER A 28 13.69 20.19 -13.15
C SER A 28 13.20 19.88 -11.72
N ARG A 29 12.56 20.84 -11.05
CA ARG A 29 12.09 20.69 -9.67
C ARG A 29 10.79 21.43 -9.44
N VAL A 30 9.88 20.80 -8.68
CA VAL A 30 8.64 21.43 -8.20
C VAL A 30 8.49 21.10 -6.72
N ASP A 31 8.19 22.11 -5.92
CA ASP A 31 7.83 22.00 -4.50
C ASP A 31 6.38 22.42 -4.31
N MET A 32 5.60 21.57 -3.63
CA MET A 32 4.20 21.80 -3.32
C MET A 32 3.95 21.58 -1.83
N GLU A 33 3.10 22.39 -1.24
CA GLU A 33 2.55 22.09 0.08
C GLU A 33 1.35 21.17 -0.08
N VAL A 34 1.34 20.08 0.67
CA VAL A 34 0.25 19.10 0.71
C VAL A 34 -0.28 18.96 2.13
N LEU A 35 -1.58 18.77 2.26
CA LEU A 35 -2.26 18.55 3.53
C LEU A 35 -2.95 17.21 3.54
N PHE A 36 -2.64 16.38 4.54
CA PHE A 36 -3.34 15.13 4.75
C PHE A 36 -4.49 15.33 5.73
N GLU A 37 -5.71 15.22 5.24
CA GLU A 37 -6.93 15.39 6.01
C GLU A 37 -7.45 14.04 6.56
N SER A 38 -8.45 14.07 7.43
CA SER A 38 -9.00 12.88 8.09
C SER A 38 -9.45 11.76 7.14
N HIS A 39 -9.88 12.11 5.95
CA HIS A 39 -10.28 11.12 4.94
C HIS A 39 -9.09 10.42 4.23
N HIS A 40 -7.86 10.86 4.49
CA HIS A 40 -6.65 10.18 4.02
C HIS A 40 -6.09 9.17 5.03
N GLU A 41 -6.75 8.99 6.18
CA GLU A 41 -6.25 8.16 7.27
C GLU A 41 -6.09 6.70 6.83
N GLY A 42 -4.94 6.11 7.20
CA GLY A 42 -4.70 4.68 7.20
C GLY A 42 -5.00 4.09 8.57
N PHE A 43 -4.00 4.05 9.46
CA PHE A 43 -4.16 3.65 10.85
C PHE A 43 -3.84 4.81 11.80
N ILE A 44 -4.72 5.04 12.77
CA ILE A 44 -4.48 5.82 14.01
C ILE A 44 -3.80 7.18 13.77
N GLY A 45 -4.48 8.03 12.99
CA GLY A 45 -4.02 9.40 12.73
C GLY A 45 -2.81 9.50 11.80
N ILE A 46 -2.48 8.45 11.05
CA ILE A 46 -1.40 8.44 10.05
C ILE A 46 -2.02 8.35 8.66
N PRO A 47 -1.57 9.15 7.66
CA PRO A 47 -2.00 8.99 6.28
C PRO A 47 -1.72 7.59 5.76
N HIS A 48 -2.63 7.03 4.96
CA HIS A 48 -2.42 5.73 4.35
C HIS A 48 -1.17 5.74 3.46
N GLY A 49 -0.26 4.77 3.66
CA GLY A 49 1.00 4.71 2.91
C GLY A 49 0.79 4.68 1.40
N GLY A 50 -0.23 3.96 0.95
CA GLY A 50 -0.59 3.89 -0.46
C GLY A 50 -1.04 5.23 -1.08
N LEU A 51 -1.65 6.12 -0.30
CA LEU A 51 -1.97 7.48 -0.76
C LEU A 51 -0.70 8.29 -0.98
N ALA A 52 0.23 8.25 -0.03
CA ALA A 52 1.51 8.93 -0.17
C ALA A 52 2.31 8.40 -1.36
N MET A 53 2.31 7.08 -1.59
CA MET A 53 2.90 6.46 -2.79
C MET A 53 2.16 6.89 -4.06
N GLY A 54 0.84 6.96 -4.04
CA GLY A 54 0.02 7.40 -5.16
C GLY A 54 0.33 8.83 -5.63
N LEU A 55 0.62 9.75 -4.69
CA LEU A 55 1.08 11.10 -5.03
C LEU A 55 2.36 11.08 -5.85
N CYS A 56 3.32 10.22 -5.49
CA CYS A 56 4.58 10.09 -6.21
C CYS A 56 4.35 9.59 -7.65
N VAL A 57 3.42 8.65 -7.84
CA VAL A 57 3.07 8.12 -9.16
C VAL A 57 2.34 9.17 -10.01
N ASP A 58 1.42 9.92 -9.41
CA ASP A 58 0.71 11.02 -10.10
C ASP A 58 1.68 12.08 -10.61
N ALA A 59 2.65 12.49 -9.79
CA ALA A 59 3.69 13.43 -10.19
C ALA A 59 4.52 12.92 -11.38
N TRP A 60 4.87 11.63 -11.42
CA TRP A 60 5.60 11.08 -12.55
C TRP A 60 4.77 11.06 -13.83
N ARG A 61 3.52 10.63 -13.76
CA ARG A 61 2.63 10.66 -14.92
C ARG A 61 2.50 12.05 -15.54
N ASN A 62 2.42 13.06 -14.70
CA ASN A 62 2.33 14.45 -15.15
C ASN A 62 3.64 14.99 -15.75
N SER A 63 4.76 14.26 -15.63
CA SER A 63 6.08 14.68 -16.12
C SER A 63 6.34 14.44 -17.62
N ASN A 64 5.39 13.87 -18.37
CA ASN A 64 5.51 13.46 -19.79
C ASN A 64 6.57 12.38 -20.09
N THR A 65 7.18 11.77 -19.10
CA THR A 65 8.19 10.69 -19.25
C THR A 65 7.66 9.32 -18.87
N PHE A 66 6.37 9.26 -18.56
CA PHE A 66 5.74 8.04 -18.11
C PHE A 66 5.57 7.01 -19.22
N THR A 67 6.13 5.83 -19.00
CA THR A 67 5.98 4.66 -19.88
C THR A 67 5.79 3.41 -19.03
N TYR A 68 5.00 2.47 -19.51
CA TYR A 68 4.91 1.14 -18.93
C TYR A 68 5.89 0.17 -19.61
N PRO A 69 6.43 -0.82 -18.90
CA PRO A 69 6.33 -1.06 -17.47
C PRO A 69 7.09 -0.03 -16.63
N VAL A 70 6.65 0.17 -15.39
CA VAL A 70 7.27 1.10 -14.47
C VAL A 70 7.71 0.41 -13.17
N ASN A 71 8.93 0.68 -12.72
CA ASN A 71 9.43 0.30 -11.41
C ASN A 71 9.35 1.48 -10.45
N MET A 72 8.79 1.24 -9.29
CA MET A 72 8.57 2.24 -8.26
C MET A 72 9.16 1.75 -6.96
N GLN A 73 10.10 2.51 -6.41
CA GLN A 73 10.75 2.21 -5.15
C GLN A 73 10.40 3.29 -4.13
N PHE A 74 9.86 2.88 -3.01
CA PHE A 74 9.43 3.75 -1.91
C PHE A 74 10.22 3.42 -0.65
N ARG A 75 10.60 4.44 0.10
CA ARG A 75 11.26 4.32 1.41
C ARG A 75 10.59 5.26 2.37
N PHE A 76 9.94 4.69 3.38
CA PHE A 76 9.36 5.41 4.49
C PHE A 76 10.40 5.54 5.61
N GLY A 77 10.36 6.66 6.31
CA GLY A 77 11.31 6.89 7.39
C GLY A 77 11.19 8.31 7.94
N GLY A 78 12.19 8.71 8.71
CA GLY A 78 12.26 10.05 9.26
C GLY A 78 11.11 10.39 10.21
N THR A 79 10.74 11.66 10.21
CA THR A 79 9.63 12.16 11.01
C THR A 79 8.31 11.82 10.33
N GLY A 80 7.47 11.03 10.98
CA GLY A 80 6.14 10.66 10.47
C GLY A 80 5.25 11.87 10.26
N VAL A 81 4.48 11.88 9.17
CA VAL A 81 3.40 12.82 8.91
C VAL A 81 2.13 12.26 9.56
N ARG A 82 1.36 13.13 10.21
CA ARG A 82 0.05 12.79 10.78
C ARG A 82 -1.05 13.52 10.06
N ILE A 83 -2.27 13.04 10.24
CA ILE A 83 -3.47 13.74 9.78
C ILE A 83 -3.51 15.15 10.39
N GLY A 84 -3.73 16.16 9.54
CA GLY A 84 -3.69 17.58 9.88
C GLY A 84 -2.31 18.24 9.76
N ASP A 85 -1.24 17.45 9.57
CA ASP A 85 0.07 18.03 9.30
C ASP A 85 0.17 18.52 7.84
N ALA A 86 0.75 19.72 7.68
CA ALA A 86 1.22 20.17 6.37
C ALA A 86 2.60 19.58 6.08
N ALA A 87 2.81 19.20 4.85
CA ALA A 87 4.07 18.62 4.37
C ALA A 87 4.47 19.23 3.03
N THR A 88 5.76 19.31 2.77
CA THR A 88 6.28 19.68 1.46
C THR A 88 6.49 18.43 0.61
N PHE A 89 5.84 18.40 -0.54
CA PHE A 89 6.02 17.39 -1.57
C PHE A 89 6.93 17.93 -2.66
N THR A 90 8.12 17.35 -2.80
CA THR A 90 9.12 17.72 -3.79
C THR A 90 9.14 16.69 -4.91
N VAL A 91 9.19 17.18 -6.15
CA VAL A 91 9.33 16.36 -7.37
C VAL A 91 10.59 16.84 -8.11
N GLU A 92 11.50 15.92 -8.41
CA GLU A 92 12.74 16.22 -9.15
C GLU A 92 12.87 15.28 -10.35
N ARG A 93 13.21 15.86 -11.51
CA ARG A 93 13.56 15.10 -12.71
C ARG A 93 15.04 14.76 -12.70
N GLY A 94 15.40 13.52 -12.99
CA GLY A 94 16.77 13.12 -13.26
C GLY A 94 17.36 13.91 -14.45
N SER A 95 18.64 14.19 -14.37
CA SER A 95 19.35 14.97 -15.40
C SER A 95 19.71 14.15 -16.64
N ASP A 96 19.62 12.83 -16.55
CA ASP A 96 19.96 11.93 -17.65
C ASP A 96 18.74 11.72 -18.57
N PRO A 97 18.76 12.18 -19.83
CA PRO A 97 17.66 12.00 -20.76
C PRO A 97 17.48 10.53 -21.22
N ASP A 98 18.55 9.73 -21.17
CA ASP A 98 18.53 8.32 -21.62
C ASP A 98 18.01 7.40 -20.50
N GLU A 99 18.06 7.85 -19.25
CA GLU A 99 17.49 7.15 -18.11
C GLU A 99 16.45 8.04 -17.41
N PRO A 100 15.24 8.17 -17.95
CA PRO A 100 14.21 9.02 -17.34
C PRO A 100 13.85 8.50 -15.95
N ARG A 101 14.18 9.31 -14.95
CA ARG A 101 13.89 9.03 -13.54
C ARG A 101 13.22 10.22 -12.92
N ILE A 102 12.24 9.96 -12.05
CA ILE A 102 11.68 10.96 -11.17
C ILE A 102 11.99 10.54 -9.74
N ARG A 103 12.50 11.49 -8.98
CA ARG A 103 12.63 11.38 -7.53
C ARG A 103 11.58 12.25 -6.89
N THR A 104 10.94 11.73 -5.87
CA THR A 104 9.98 12.49 -5.09
C THR A 104 10.26 12.30 -3.60
N GLN A 105 9.87 13.30 -2.82
CA GLN A 105 9.91 13.18 -1.37
C GLN A 105 8.75 13.95 -0.74
N ILE A 106 8.28 13.43 0.40
CA ILE A 106 7.32 14.11 1.26
C ILE A 106 8.02 14.37 2.58
N THR A 107 8.09 15.62 2.98
CA THR A 107 8.76 16.04 4.23
C THR A 107 7.78 16.83 5.07
N LYS A 108 7.54 16.43 6.32
CA LYS A 108 6.73 17.20 7.26
C LYS A 108 7.37 18.59 7.43
N ASN A 109 6.57 19.65 7.40
CA ASN A 109 7.08 21.00 7.58
C ASN A 109 7.83 21.14 8.92
N GLY A 110 9.05 21.68 8.86
CA GLY A 110 9.95 21.78 10.00
C GLY A 110 10.77 20.52 10.33
N ALA A 111 10.61 19.42 9.60
CA ALA A 111 11.43 18.21 9.77
C ALA A 111 12.65 18.22 8.84
N GLU A 112 13.77 17.65 9.32
CA GLU A 112 15.01 17.52 8.53
C GLU A 112 14.99 16.30 7.60
N THR A 113 14.24 15.26 7.98
CA THR A 113 14.23 13.99 7.26
C THR A 113 12.87 13.71 6.64
N PRO A 114 12.81 13.28 5.37
CA PRO A 114 11.56 12.97 4.70
C PRO A 114 10.81 11.80 5.35
N TYR A 115 9.50 11.95 5.40
CA TYR A 115 8.56 10.86 5.70
C TYR A 115 8.56 9.78 4.61
N LEU A 116 8.59 10.20 3.34
CA LEU A 116 8.63 9.29 2.19
C LEU A 116 9.63 9.81 1.16
N ARG A 117 10.43 8.89 0.61
CA ARG A 117 11.21 9.10 -0.62
C ARG A 117 10.79 8.07 -1.64
N ALA A 118 10.67 8.48 -2.89
CA ALA A 118 10.42 7.55 -3.99
C ALA A 118 11.36 7.81 -5.17
N GLU A 119 11.66 6.72 -5.88
CA GLU A 119 12.34 6.74 -7.17
C GLU A 119 11.51 5.93 -8.15
N LEU A 120 11.15 6.55 -9.27
CA LEU A 120 10.34 5.97 -10.31
C LEU A 120 11.14 5.97 -11.62
N SER A 121 11.14 4.82 -12.31
CA SER A 121 11.91 4.61 -13.55
C SER A 121 11.20 3.60 -14.47
N PRO A 122 11.45 3.64 -15.78
CA PRO A 122 11.05 2.56 -16.66
C PRO A 122 11.56 1.21 -16.16
N ALA A 123 10.83 0.14 -16.45
CA ALA A 123 11.23 -1.22 -16.11
C ALA A 123 11.26 -2.09 -17.37
N SER A 124 12.05 -3.15 -17.35
CA SER A 124 11.91 -4.25 -18.29
C SER A 124 10.85 -5.22 -17.79
N VAL A 125 10.14 -5.86 -18.71
CA VAL A 125 9.26 -6.99 -18.37
C VAL A 125 10.16 -8.14 -17.93
N PRO A 126 9.94 -8.73 -16.74
CA PRO A 126 10.74 -9.85 -16.29
C PRO A 126 10.51 -11.06 -17.19
N ASP A 127 11.60 -11.74 -17.56
CA ASP A 127 11.50 -13.04 -18.23
C ASP A 127 10.81 -14.05 -17.33
N GLY A 128 9.60 -14.43 -17.66
CA GLY A 128 8.88 -15.67 -17.34
C GLY A 128 8.80 -16.21 -15.91
N SER A 129 9.43 -15.59 -14.93
CA SER A 129 9.62 -16.20 -13.60
C SER A 129 8.70 -15.69 -12.49
N ILE A 130 7.67 -14.91 -12.82
CA ILE A 130 6.67 -14.59 -11.79
C ILE A 130 5.81 -15.83 -11.63
N SER A 131 6.01 -16.51 -10.51
CA SER A 131 5.29 -17.72 -10.13
C SER A 131 3.81 -17.58 -10.46
N ALA A 132 3.33 -18.47 -11.32
CA ALA A 132 1.93 -18.55 -11.67
C ALA A 132 1.08 -18.46 -10.39
N MET A 133 0.02 -17.69 -10.45
CA MET A 133 -0.94 -17.57 -9.34
C MET A 133 -1.38 -18.96 -8.94
N ARG A 134 -0.92 -19.44 -7.78
CA ARG A 134 -1.59 -20.56 -7.13
C ARG A 134 -2.95 -20.03 -6.70
N ARG A 135 -4.01 -20.59 -7.26
CA ARG A 135 -5.37 -20.27 -6.86
C ARG A 135 -5.47 -20.45 -5.35
N PRO A 136 -5.86 -19.41 -4.59
CA PRO A 136 -5.99 -19.56 -3.14
C PRO A 136 -7.02 -20.66 -2.84
N PRO A 137 -6.89 -21.37 -1.70
CA PRO A 137 -7.92 -22.32 -1.24
C PRO A 137 -9.31 -21.70 -1.25
N ALA A 138 -10.35 -22.52 -1.44
CA ALA A 138 -11.73 -22.03 -1.45
C ALA A 138 -12.18 -21.49 -0.08
N GLU A 139 -11.64 -22.06 1.00
CA GLU A 139 -11.95 -21.65 2.36
C GLU A 139 -11.15 -20.41 2.74
N PHE A 140 -11.84 -19.45 3.33
CA PHE A 140 -11.23 -18.21 3.79
C PHE A 140 -11.90 -17.70 5.05
N ARG A 141 -11.17 -16.88 5.81
CA ARG A 141 -11.69 -16.10 6.93
C ARG A 141 -11.59 -14.61 6.59
N PRO A 142 -12.66 -13.81 6.83
CA PRO A 142 -12.57 -12.36 6.67
C PRO A 142 -11.61 -11.78 7.72
N LEU A 143 -10.83 -10.77 7.32
CA LEU A 143 -9.99 -10.02 8.22
C LEU A 143 -10.77 -8.85 8.85
N PRO A 144 -10.45 -8.47 10.08
CA PRO A 144 -11.00 -7.26 10.68
C PRO A 144 -10.55 -6.00 9.92
N TYR A 145 -11.19 -4.88 10.17
CA TYR A 145 -10.92 -3.63 9.50
C TYR A 145 -10.83 -2.45 10.48
N TYR A 146 -10.10 -1.43 10.12
CA TYR A 146 -10.05 -0.18 10.88
C TYR A 146 -11.09 0.80 10.32
N ARG A 147 -11.98 1.31 11.18
CA ARG A 147 -13.16 2.11 10.78
C ARG A 147 -12.82 3.26 9.85
N ASN A 148 -11.77 4.01 10.15
CA ASN A 148 -11.39 5.23 9.42
C ASN A 148 -10.39 4.98 8.29
N CYS A 149 -9.87 3.76 8.13
CA CYS A 149 -8.89 3.45 7.09
C CYS A 149 -9.40 3.79 5.69
N PHE A 150 -8.60 4.47 4.92
CA PHE A 150 -8.90 4.79 3.52
C PHE A 150 -9.21 3.55 2.68
N VAL A 151 -8.53 2.43 2.94
CA VAL A 151 -8.69 1.19 2.16
C VAL A 151 -9.77 0.28 2.73
N CYS A 152 -9.71 -0.10 4.00
CA CYS A 152 -10.65 -1.08 4.56
C CYS A 152 -11.79 -0.47 5.36
N GLY A 153 -11.76 0.84 5.64
CA GLY A 153 -12.78 1.51 6.45
C GLY A 153 -14.15 1.54 5.78
N HIS A 154 -15.17 1.25 6.58
CA HIS A 154 -16.57 1.30 6.17
C HIS A 154 -17.31 2.39 6.94
N GLN A 155 -18.36 2.93 6.33
CA GLN A 155 -19.21 3.98 6.91
C GLN A 155 -18.44 5.29 7.16
N ARG A 156 -17.50 5.60 6.27
CA ARG A 156 -16.75 6.85 6.30
C ARG A 156 -17.61 7.99 5.78
N THR A 157 -17.40 9.20 6.30
CA THR A 157 -18.07 10.42 5.80
C THR A 157 -17.64 10.74 4.37
N VAL A 158 -16.35 10.64 4.07
CA VAL A 158 -15.81 10.72 2.71
C VAL A 158 -15.49 9.30 2.26
N PRO A 159 -16.00 8.86 1.10
CA PRO A 159 -15.78 7.50 0.63
C PRO A 159 -14.28 7.18 0.48
N GLY A 160 -13.90 5.99 0.94
CA GLY A 160 -12.62 5.34 0.65
C GLY A 160 -12.81 4.18 -0.32
N LEU A 161 -11.92 3.21 -0.26
CA LEU A 161 -11.99 2.04 -1.13
C LEU A 161 -12.92 0.95 -0.57
N GLU A 162 -13.13 0.90 0.76
CA GLU A 162 -14.02 -0.03 1.48
C GLU A 162 -13.74 -1.51 1.17
N ARG A 163 -12.48 -1.90 1.22
CA ARG A 163 -12.07 -3.28 0.90
C ARG A 163 -12.28 -4.26 2.04
N ARG A 164 -12.69 -5.48 1.70
CA ARG A 164 -12.78 -6.61 2.61
C ARG A 164 -11.69 -7.61 2.28
N PHE A 165 -10.67 -7.65 3.13
CA PHE A 165 -9.58 -8.62 3.01
C PHE A 165 -10.01 -9.98 3.52
N ARG A 166 -9.45 -11.04 2.93
CA ARG A 166 -9.73 -12.44 3.26
C ARG A 166 -8.40 -13.16 3.41
N VAL A 167 -8.27 -13.96 4.44
CA VAL A 167 -7.12 -14.85 4.59
C VAL A 167 -7.50 -16.27 4.26
N HIS A 168 -6.66 -16.92 3.51
CA HIS A 168 -6.69 -18.34 3.19
C HIS A 168 -5.53 -18.99 3.94
N THR A 169 -5.85 -19.86 4.88
CA THR A 169 -4.85 -20.58 5.68
C THR A 169 -4.62 -21.96 5.08
N GLY A 170 -3.38 -22.23 4.65
CA GLY A 170 -2.91 -23.56 4.29
C GLY A 170 -1.99 -24.13 5.36
N GLU A 171 -1.55 -25.37 5.20
CA GLU A 171 -0.70 -26.06 6.19
C GLU A 171 0.62 -25.33 6.47
N ASN A 172 1.15 -24.53 5.53
CA ASN A 172 2.44 -23.86 5.66
C ASN A 172 2.45 -22.39 5.22
N ASP A 173 1.33 -21.79 4.84
CA ASP A 173 1.32 -20.45 4.29
C ASP A 173 -0.05 -19.77 4.44
N SER A 174 -0.04 -18.51 4.83
CA SER A 174 -1.22 -17.65 4.85
C SER A 174 -1.20 -16.74 3.63
N THR A 175 -2.23 -16.84 2.80
CA THR A 175 -2.41 -15.97 1.65
C THR A 175 -3.53 -14.98 1.93
N VAL A 176 -3.27 -13.70 1.80
CA VAL A 176 -4.29 -12.65 1.92
C VAL A 176 -4.75 -12.22 0.54
N THR A 177 -6.06 -12.17 0.35
CA THR A 177 -6.65 -11.74 -0.92
C THR A 177 -7.66 -10.63 -0.72
N VAL A 178 -7.81 -9.80 -1.74
CA VAL A 178 -8.87 -8.80 -1.85
C VAL A 178 -9.20 -8.55 -3.32
N GLU A 179 -10.47 -8.29 -3.59
CA GLU A 179 -10.96 -7.99 -4.94
C GLU A 179 -11.29 -6.50 -5.09
N TRP A 180 -11.18 -6.01 -6.31
CA TRP A 180 -11.60 -4.67 -6.74
C TRP A 180 -12.29 -4.73 -8.10
N GLY A 181 -13.28 -3.87 -8.32
CA GLY A 181 -13.92 -3.72 -9.64
C GLY A 181 -14.98 -4.78 -9.95
N ALA A 182 -15.15 -5.79 -9.09
CA ALA A 182 -16.10 -6.89 -9.33
C ALA A 182 -17.56 -6.48 -9.12
N SER A 183 -17.81 -5.50 -8.23
CA SER A 183 -19.16 -5.07 -7.86
C SER A 183 -19.59 -3.76 -8.54
N PRO A 184 -20.90 -3.47 -8.63
CA PRO A 184 -21.40 -2.15 -9.07
C PRO A 184 -20.89 -1.01 -8.18
N GLU A 185 -20.82 -1.22 -6.86
CA GLU A 185 -20.34 -0.25 -5.88
C GLU A 185 -18.89 0.11 -6.14
N ASP A 186 -18.05 -0.85 -6.52
CA ASP A 186 -16.65 -0.60 -6.89
C ASP A 186 -16.54 0.28 -8.12
N ARG A 187 -17.40 0.08 -9.11
CA ARG A 187 -17.44 0.90 -10.33
C ARG A 187 -17.87 2.34 -10.04
N ASP A 188 -18.75 2.53 -9.08
CA ASP A 188 -19.13 3.87 -8.63
C ASP A 188 -18.02 4.55 -7.85
N ARG A 189 -17.34 3.83 -6.95
CA ARG A 189 -16.14 4.33 -6.25
C ARG A 189 -15.00 4.63 -7.21
N ALA A 190 -14.82 3.82 -8.23
CA ALA A 190 -13.79 4.04 -9.25
C ALA A 190 -13.91 5.44 -9.90
N ARG A 191 -15.10 6.03 -9.96
CA ARG A 191 -15.30 7.38 -10.51
C ARG A 191 -14.55 8.47 -9.75
N LEU A 192 -14.30 8.24 -8.44
CA LEU A 192 -13.56 9.17 -7.59
C LEU A 192 -12.05 9.12 -7.84
N PHE A 193 -11.59 8.05 -8.48
CA PHE A 193 -10.17 7.74 -8.68
C PHE A 193 -9.86 7.48 -10.16
N LEU A 194 -10.50 8.24 -11.05
CA LEU A 194 -10.23 8.13 -12.49
C LEU A 194 -9.09 9.04 -12.88
N MET A 195 -8.38 8.56 -13.88
CA MET A 195 -7.36 9.25 -14.59
C MET A 195 -7.67 9.15 -16.08
N GLY A 196 -7.99 10.26 -16.72
CA GLY A 196 -8.55 10.19 -18.05
C GLY A 196 -9.94 9.56 -18.10
N LYS A 197 -10.35 9.14 -19.27
CA LYS A 197 -11.71 8.63 -19.49
C LYS A 197 -11.96 7.22 -18.94
N ASP A 198 -10.92 6.39 -18.86
CA ASP A 198 -11.08 4.95 -18.57
C ASP A 198 -9.92 4.35 -17.77
N GLU A 199 -9.01 5.14 -17.25
CA GLU A 199 -7.88 4.64 -16.48
C GLU A 199 -8.09 4.89 -14.99
N LEU A 200 -7.85 3.83 -14.19
CA LEU A 200 -7.88 3.91 -12.74
C LEU A 200 -6.58 4.54 -12.22
N HIS A 201 -6.72 5.50 -11.30
CA HIS A 201 -5.56 6.14 -10.69
C HIS A 201 -4.71 5.11 -9.93
N PRO A 202 -3.37 5.09 -10.12
CA PRO A 202 -2.48 4.12 -9.46
C PRO A 202 -2.54 4.12 -7.94
N THR A 203 -3.04 5.19 -7.32
CA THR A 203 -3.30 5.25 -5.87
C THR A 203 -4.17 4.11 -5.37
N VAL A 204 -5.18 3.70 -6.16
CA VAL A 204 -6.05 2.58 -5.79
C VAL A 204 -5.22 1.30 -5.68
N LEU A 205 -4.38 1.03 -6.68
CA LEU A 205 -3.48 -0.12 -6.67
C LEU A 205 -2.50 -0.04 -5.50
N MET A 206 -1.82 1.11 -5.33
CA MET A 206 -0.81 1.27 -4.29
C MET A 206 -1.40 1.10 -2.90
N SER A 207 -2.59 1.64 -2.66
CA SER A 207 -3.23 1.57 -1.35
C SER A 207 -3.71 0.16 -1.01
N ILE A 208 -4.36 -0.52 -1.94
CA ILE A 208 -4.79 -1.91 -1.71
C ILE A 208 -3.58 -2.83 -1.59
N PHE A 209 -2.55 -2.63 -2.40
CA PHE A 209 -1.32 -3.44 -2.38
C PHE A 209 -0.57 -3.30 -1.05
N ASP A 210 -0.42 -2.08 -0.53
CA ASP A 210 0.23 -1.80 0.75
C ASP A 210 -0.47 -2.56 1.88
N GLU A 211 -1.78 -2.40 2.02
CA GLU A 211 -2.55 -3.03 3.09
C GLU A 211 -2.64 -4.56 2.92
N ASN A 212 -2.82 -5.06 1.70
CA ASN A 212 -2.91 -6.49 1.43
C ASN A 212 -1.61 -7.24 1.80
N THR A 213 -0.46 -6.63 1.51
CA THR A 213 0.85 -7.20 1.86
C THR A 213 1.18 -7.02 3.34
N ALA A 214 0.75 -5.92 3.97
CA ALA A 214 0.87 -5.71 5.40
C ALA A 214 0.13 -6.81 6.19
N TRP A 215 -1.13 -7.10 5.84
CA TRP A 215 -1.89 -8.17 6.46
C TRP A 215 -1.19 -9.54 6.36
N GLY A 216 -0.58 -9.85 5.21
CA GLY A 216 0.23 -11.07 5.04
C GLY A 216 1.35 -11.18 6.09
N GLY A 217 2.03 -10.07 6.37
CA GLY A 217 3.07 -10.01 7.38
C GLY A 217 2.54 -10.03 8.82
N PHE A 218 1.44 -9.33 9.11
CA PHE A 218 0.81 -9.33 10.44
C PHE A 218 0.38 -10.73 10.85
N MET A 219 -0.18 -11.50 9.94
CA MET A 219 -0.54 -12.89 10.15
C MET A 219 0.66 -13.76 10.54
N GLN A 220 1.82 -13.54 9.91
CA GLN A 220 3.03 -14.30 10.19
C GLN A 220 3.68 -13.93 11.52
N THR A 221 3.72 -12.63 11.83
CA THR A 221 4.46 -12.13 13.00
C THR A 221 3.60 -11.94 14.23
N ARG A 222 2.29 -12.06 14.09
CA ARG A 222 1.29 -11.72 15.12
C ARG A 222 1.49 -10.30 15.68
N SER A 223 2.02 -9.42 14.86
CA SER A 223 2.36 -8.05 15.25
C SER A 223 2.06 -7.10 14.10
N GLY A 224 1.55 -5.95 14.45
CA GLY A 224 1.39 -4.84 13.52
C GLY A 224 2.71 -4.13 13.24
N GLY A 225 2.69 -3.26 12.25
CA GLY A 225 3.88 -2.52 11.87
C GLY A 225 3.59 -1.41 10.87
N LEU A 226 4.62 -0.68 10.53
CA LEU A 226 4.59 0.41 9.54
C LEU A 226 5.48 0.07 8.34
N SER A 227 5.05 0.49 7.17
CA SER A 227 5.81 0.34 5.93
C SER A 227 7.17 1.04 6.05
N ALA A 228 8.26 0.31 5.77
CA ALA A 228 9.63 0.85 5.75
C ALA A 228 10.15 0.99 4.33
N LYS A 229 9.90 -0.01 3.50
CA LYS A 229 10.29 -0.02 2.09
C LYS A 229 9.25 -0.76 1.28
N MET A 230 8.96 -0.26 0.08
CA MET A 230 8.15 -0.95 -0.90
C MET A 230 8.76 -0.82 -2.29
N THR A 231 8.70 -1.88 -3.06
CA THR A 231 9.07 -1.89 -4.47
C THR A 231 7.93 -2.52 -5.24
N VAL A 232 7.38 -1.79 -6.21
CA VAL A 232 6.26 -2.27 -7.04
C VAL A 232 6.61 -2.06 -8.51
N THR A 233 6.37 -3.06 -9.33
CA THR A 233 6.41 -2.95 -10.77
C THR A 233 4.98 -3.02 -11.31
N LEU A 234 4.57 -1.99 -12.03
CA LEU A 234 3.29 -1.92 -12.73
C LEU A 234 3.55 -2.13 -14.22
N LEU A 235 2.95 -3.19 -14.77
CA LEU A 235 3.25 -3.66 -16.14
C LEU A 235 2.49 -2.89 -17.20
N ARG A 236 1.28 -2.44 -16.91
CA ARG A 236 0.40 -1.68 -17.80
C ARG A 236 -0.61 -0.82 -17.03
N PRO A 237 -1.31 0.10 -17.68
CA PRO A 237 -2.41 0.82 -17.07
C PRO A 237 -3.55 -0.11 -16.66
N ILE A 238 -4.28 0.28 -15.63
CA ILE A 238 -5.46 -0.42 -15.15
C ILE A 238 -6.69 0.28 -15.71
N ARG A 239 -7.59 -0.45 -16.34
CA ARG A 239 -8.85 0.12 -16.83
C ARG A 239 -9.89 0.17 -15.71
N ARG A 240 -10.72 1.20 -15.74
CA ARG A 240 -11.85 1.36 -14.80
C ARG A 240 -12.76 0.15 -14.72
N SER A 241 -13.00 -0.52 -15.86
CA SER A 241 -13.91 -1.66 -15.97
C SER A 241 -13.27 -2.99 -15.52
N GLU A 242 -11.98 -3.01 -15.18
CA GLU A 242 -11.29 -4.25 -14.81
C GLU A 242 -11.67 -4.72 -13.41
N SER A 243 -11.91 -6.02 -13.31
CA SER A 243 -11.93 -6.72 -12.04
C SER A 243 -10.52 -7.17 -11.70
N LEU A 244 -10.07 -6.84 -10.49
CA LEU A 244 -8.71 -7.13 -10.01
C LEU A 244 -8.75 -8.07 -8.83
N LEU A 245 -7.77 -8.97 -8.76
CA LEU A 245 -7.48 -9.80 -7.59
C LEU A 245 -6.08 -9.45 -7.07
N PHE A 246 -6.01 -8.98 -5.85
CA PHE A 246 -4.77 -8.78 -5.11
C PHE A 246 -4.46 -10.01 -4.28
N VAL A 247 -3.21 -10.46 -4.32
CA VAL A 247 -2.73 -11.62 -3.57
C VAL A 247 -1.48 -11.20 -2.79
N GLY A 248 -1.55 -11.26 -1.48
CA GLY A 248 -0.43 -10.96 -0.57
C GLY A 248 0.04 -12.23 0.14
N ARG A 249 1.36 -12.38 0.32
CA ARG A 249 1.98 -13.51 1.01
C ARG A 249 3.16 -13.06 1.84
N PRO A 250 3.33 -13.61 3.05
CA PRO A 250 4.55 -13.42 3.79
C PRO A 250 5.73 -14.08 3.09
N LEU A 251 6.91 -13.48 3.19
CA LEU A 251 8.18 -14.06 2.74
C LEU A 251 9.09 -14.44 3.90
N GLY A 252 8.83 -13.92 5.10
CA GLY A 252 9.62 -14.17 6.28
C GLY A 252 9.92 -12.92 7.09
N THR A 253 10.82 -13.08 8.05
CA THR A 253 11.24 -12.01 8.95
C THR A 253 12.72 -11.72 8.80
N ARG A 254 13.16 -10.52 9.21
CA ARG A 254 14.55 -10.12 9.25
C ARG A 254 14.92 -9.56 10.62
N GLY A 255 16.16 -9.80 11.03
CA GLY A 255 16.71 -9.45 12.35
C GLY A 255 16.95 -10.67 13.21
N ASN A 256 16.90 -10.49 14.53
CA ASN A 256 17.03 -11.60 15.47
C ASN A 256 15.81 -12.55 15.34
N PRO A 257 15.98 -13.86 15.11
CA PRO A 257 14.86 -14.79 14.96
C PRO A 257 13.88 -14.82 16.15
N ARG A 258 14.38 -14.55 17.38
CA ARG A 258 13.56 -14.51 18.59
C ARG A 258 12.86 -13.16 18.81
N SER A 259 13.31 -12.11 18.11
CA SER A 259 12.73 -10.77 18.17
C SER A 259 12.98 -10.09 16.82
N PRO A 260 12.24 -10.47 15.79
CA PRO A 260 12.44 -9.93 14.46
C PRO A 260 12.08 -8.44 14.46
N ARG A 261 12.90 -7.65 13.77
CA ARG A 261 12.68 -6.21 13.64
C ARG A 261 11.83 -5.86 12.43
N PHE A 262 11.87 -6.72 11.42
CA PHE A 262 11.13 -6.52 10.18
C PHE A 262 10.44 -7.80 9.76
N PHE A 263 9.29 -7.66 9.11
CA PHE A 263 8.76 -8.70 8.26
C PHE A 263 8.81 -8.26 6.80
N VAL A 264 8.83 -9.24 5.92
CA VAL A 264 8.85 -9.07 4.47
C VAL A 264 7.65 -9.79 3.88
N ALA A 265 6.91 -9.11 3.02
CA ALA A 265 5.83 -9.72 2.27
C ALA A 265 5.93 -9.35 0.79
N GLN A 266 5.35 -10.17 -0.06
CA GLN A 266 5.20 -9.91 -1.48
C GLN A 266 3.73 -9.82 -1.86
N GLY A 267 3.46 -9.13 -2.96
CA GLY A 267 2.14 -9.03 -3.53
C GLY A 267 2.16 -9.19 -5.04
N SER A 268 1.03 -9.61 -5.56
CA SER A 268 0.75 -9.66 -7.00
C SER A 268 -0.68 -9.19 -7.25
N VAL A 269 -0.90 -8.54 -8.37
CA VAL A 269 -2.21 -8.05 -8.80
C VAL A 269 -2.53 -8.62 -10.16
N PHE A 270 -3.67 -9.26 -10.27
CA PHE A 270 -4.13 -9.91 -11.50
C PHE A 270 -5.39 -9.23 -12.01
N SER A 271 -5.47 -9.02 -13.31
CA SER A 271 -6.72 -8.77 -14.00
C SER A 271 -7.51 -10.06 -14.09
N MET A 272 -8.76 -10.02 -13.65
CA MET A 272 -9.72 -11.13 -13.69
C MET A 272 -10.76 -10.92 -14.80
N SER A 273 -10.45 -10.12 -15.81
CA SER A 273 -11.33 -9.91 -16.98
C SER A 273 -11.65 -11.22 -17.70
N ASP A 274 -10.68 -12.14 -17.71
CA ASP A 274 -10.88 -13.56 -18.03
C ASP A 274 -10.47 -14.41 -16.81
N PRO A 275 -11.43 -14.90 -15.99
CA PRO A 275 -11.12 -15.72 -14.83
C PRO A 275 -10.43 -17.05 -15.13
N SER A 276 -10.51 -17.52 -16.37
CA SER A 276 -9.82 -18.76 -16.82
C SER A 276 -8.34 -18.53 -17.14
N SER A 277 -7.98 -17.27 -17.42
CA SER A 277 -6.62 -16.84 -17.78
C SER A 277 -6.29 -15.50 -17.11
N PRO A 278 -6.07 -15.47 -15.78
CA PRO A 278 -5.72 -14.25 -15.07
C PRO A 278 -4.42 -13.64 -15.58
N GLU A 279 -4.45 -12.34 -15.90
CA GLU A 279 -3.29 -11.60 -16.38
C GLU A 279 -2.61 -10.88 -15.22
N LEU A 280 -1.29 -11.10 -15.02
CA LEU A 280 -0.51 -10.33 -14.05
C LEU A 280 -0.35 -8.90 -14.54
N ILE A 281 -0.73 -7.92 -13.71
CA ILE A 281 -0.63 -6.49 -14.04
C ILE A 281 0.31 -5.71 -13.13
N ALA A 282 0.55 -6.20 -11.92
CA ALA A 282 1.53 -5.63 -11.02
C ALA A 282 2.06 -6.67 -10.04
N TYR A 283 3.27 -6.46 -9.57
CA TYR A 283 3.89 -7.27 -8.52
C TYR A 283 4.89 -6.44 -7.72
N GLY A 284 5.21 -6.91 -6.53
CA GLY A 284 6.20 -6.22 -5.71
C GLY A 284 6.40 -6.89 -4.36
N LYS A 285 7.21 -6.23 -3.55
CA LYS A 285 7.50 -6.63 -2.18
C LYS A 285 7.68 -5.42 -1.29
N GLY A 286 7.43 -5.61 -0.01
CA GLY A 286 7.66 -4.61 1.01
C GLY A 286 8.35 -5.18 2.23
N ASP A 287 8.94 -4.28 2.99
CA ASP A 287 9.51 -4.48 4.30
C ASP A 287 8.75 -3.61 5.29
N TRP A 288 8.34 -4.15 6.42
CA TRP A 288 7.63 -3.42 7.48
C TRP A 288 8.42 -3.52 8.78
N ILE A 289 8.50 -2.41 9.50
CA ILE A 289 9.06 -2.39 10.85
C ILE A 289 7.99 -2.94 11.80
N ILE A 290 8.33 -3.99 12.56
CA ILE A 290 7.47 -4.54 13.59
C ILE A 290 7.46 -3.59 14.80
N MET A 291 6.29 -3.20 15.26
CA MET A 291 6.10 -2.26 16.37
C MET A 291 5.05 -2.79 17.35
N LYS A 292 5.50 -3.33 18.49
CA LYS A 292 4.61 -3.91 19.49
C LYS A 292 3.59 -2.90 20.05
N GLU A 293 4.06 -1.68 20.36
CA GLU A 293 3.19 -0.61 20.85
C GLU A 293 2.11 -0.23 19.83
N TYR A 294 2.45 -0.26 18.55
CA TYR A 294 1.51 -0.03 17.46
C TYR A 294 0.53 -1.19 17.30
N THR A 295 0.95 -2.41 17.61
CA THR A 295 0.08 -3.59 17.60
C THR A 295 -1.07 -3.43 18.59
N GLU A 296 -0.81 -2.98 19.81
CA GLU A 296 -1.86 -2.76 20.82
C GLU A 296 -2.84 -1.68 20.37
N GLN A 297 -2.34 -0.58 19.82
CA GLN A 297 -3.21 0.46 19.27
C GLN A 297 -4.06 -0.04 18.09
N ILE A 298 -3.52 -0.92 17.25
CA ILE A 298 -4.30 -1.55 16.17
C ILE A 298 -5.42 -2.40 16.75
N LYS A 299 -5.13 -3.27 17.72
CA LYS A 299 -6.11 -4.16 18.37
C LYS A 299 -7.32 -3.39 18.92
N GLU A 300 -7.06 -2.28 19.61
CA GLU A 300 -8.11 -1.43 20.21
C GLU A 300 -9.04 -0.77 19.18
N ASN A 301 -8.61 -0.67 17.92
CA ASN A 301 -9.31 0.08 16.89
C ASN A 301 -9.85 -0.79 15.75
N LEU A 302 -9.62 -2.11 15.78
CA LEU A 302 -10.13 -3.04 14.78
C LEU A 302 -11.60 -3.41 15.03
N LEU A 303 -12.32 -3.66 13.94
CA LEU A 303 -13.72 -4.07 13.95
C LEU A 303 -13.93 -5.35 13.13
N PRO A 304 -14.81 -6.28 13.57
CA PRO A 304 -15.51 -6.26 14.86
C PRO A 304 -14.56 -6.31 16.05
N GLU A 305 -15.02 -5.77 17.20
CA GLU A 305 -14.26 -5.82 18.46
C GLU A 305 -13.95 -7.27 18.85
N GLY A 306 -12.69 -7.53 19.24
CA GLY A 306 -12.23 -8.87 19.63
C GLY A 306 -11.91 -9.83 18.47
N ASP A 307 -12.31 -9.54 17.25
CA ASP A 307 -12.02 -10.44 16.09
C ASP A 307 -10.53 -10.44 15.66
N TRP A 308 -9.71 -9.68 16.35
CA TRP A 308 -8.26 -9.64 16.16
C TRP A 308 -7.49 -10.72 16.94
N GLU A 309 -8.09 -11.37 17.94
CA GLU A 309 -7.41 -12.32 18.83
C GLU A 309 -6.71 -13.46 18.06
N TRP A 310 -7.36 -13.99 17.03
CA TRP A 310 -6.79 -15.06 16.22
C TRP A 310 -5.61 -14.59 15.32
N ILE A 311 -5.44 -13.27 15.14
CA ILE A 311 -4.34 -12.67 14.37
C ILE A 311 -3.18 -12.31 15.29
N PHE A 312 -3.47 -11.59 16.38
CA PHE A 312 -2.48 -10.98 17.26
C PHE A 312 -2.42 -11.61 18.65
N GLY A 313 -3.29 -12.59 18.94
CA GLY A 313 -3.28 -13.32 20.22
C GLY A 313 -1.94 -14.05 20.41
N GLU A 314 -1.51 -14.15 21.66
CA GLU A 314 -0.38 -15.00 22.01
C GLU A 314 -0.75 -16.45 21.71
N GLU A 315 0.18 -17.26 21.18
CA GLU A 315 0.03 -18.70 21.24
C GLU A 315 -0.05 -19.06 22.73
N GLU A 316 -1.15 -19.67 23.17
CA GLU A 316 -1.17 -20.34 24.46
C GLU A 316 0.03 -21.28 24.44
N ASN A 317 1.06 -20.94 25.19
CA ASN A 317 2.13 -21.89 25.49
C ASN A 317 1.44 -23.04 26.19
N GLU A 318 1.07 -24.07 25.42
CA GLU A 318 0.72 -25.36 25.99
C GLU A 318 1.90 -25.69 26.89
N GLY A 319 1.67 -25.52 28.18
CA GLY A 319 2.65 -25.71 29.22
C GLY A 319 3.25 -27.10 29.05
N VAL A 320 4.47 -27.15 28.56
CA VAL A 320 5.31 -28.31 28.76
C VAL A 320 5.49 -28.40 30.26
N ASP A 321 4.58 -29.14 30.87
CA ASP A 321 4.58 -29.56 32.26
C ASP A 321 5.91 -30.33 32.50
N ARG A 322 6.95 -29.56 32.85
CA ARG A 322 8.19 -30.13 33.37
C ARG A 322 8.02 -30.46 34.85
N GLN A 323 6.95 -31.20 35.16
CA GLN A 323 6.86 -31.89 36.43
C GLN A 323 7.35 -33.33 36.27
N GLY A 324 8.35 -33.66 36.97
CA GLY A 324 8.68 -35.05 37.32
C GLY A 324 9.92 -35.62 36.70
N ARG A 325 11.06 -35.20 37.20
CA ARG A 325 12.22 -36.10 37.41
C ARG A 325 13.13 -35.56 38.53
N ASP A 326 12.64 -35.69 39.74
CA ASP A 326 13.45 -35.89 40.91
C ASP A 326 12.77 -36.98 41.68
N GLU A 327 13.34 -38.15 41.62
CA GLU A 327 13.33 -39.23 42.63
C GLU A 327 13.91 -40.50 42.01
N GLY A 328 15.14 -40.86 42.42
CA GLY A 328 15.74 -42.13 42.12
C GLY A 328 17.27 -42.06 42.13
#